data_9f34530efbc1cfa525936222d096b9fe
#
_entry.id   9f34530efbc1cfa525936222d096b9fe
#
_cell.length_a   1.000
_cell.length_b   1.000
_cell.length_c   1.000
_cell.angle_alpha   90.00
_cell.angle_beta   90.00
_cell.angle_gamma   90.00
#
_symmetry.space_group_name_H-M   'P 1'
#
loop_
_entity.id
_entity.type
_entity.pdbx_description
1 polymer ?
#
loop_
_entity_poly.entity_id
_entity_poly.type
_entity_poly.pdbx_seq_one_letter_code
_entity_poly.pdbx_strand_id
1 'polypeptide(L)'
;MQKLAMIIGSSLVILAQGACSDAPAPTGPNRISPPATARMTRTSDHVVSMLDACDGPTFAAQAIDCSRTGGVKFQQFISELSARGTVDAWHFAPNNLVLQLGQAFSAFNRGGETHTFTEVKQFGGGIVPILNQLSGNLIPAAECLALGPTDFIPPGGSSDSDIADEQGTELYQCCIHPWMRAVVTVKHG
;
A
#
# COMPACT_ATOMS: atom_id res chain seq x y z
N MET A 1 -34.28 19.49 -37.50
CA MET A 1 -34.40 20.91 -37.90
C MET A 1 -34.41 21.80 -36.67
N GLN A 2 -33.56 22.73 -36.56
CA GLN A 2 -33.31 23.91 -35.69
C GLN A 2 -31.88 23.83 -35.12
N LYS A 3 -30.92 24.46 -35.78
CA LYS A 3 -30.41 25.88 -35.79
C LYS A 3 -29.88 26.29 -34.41
N LEU A 4 -28.62 26.19 -34.22
CA LEU A 4 -27.52 27.17 -34.36
C LEU A 4 -27.74 28.50 -33.62
N ALA A 5 -26.98 28.78 -32.58
CA ALA A 5 -26.59 30.11 -32.15
C ALA A 5 -25.18 30.13 -31.57
N MET A 6 -24.32 30.74 -32.32
CA MET A 6 -22.93 31.08 -32.05
C MET A 6 -22.94 32.44 -31.35
N ILE A 7 -22.29 32.57 -30.20
CA ILE A 7 -22.01 33.90 -29.62
C ILE A 7 -20.50 34.03 -29.46
N ILE A 8 -19.95 34.90 -30.27
CA ILE A 8 -18.60 35.43 -30.24
C ILE A 8 -18.60 36.61 -29.26
N GLY A 9 -17.77 36.54 -28.26
CA GLY A 9 -17.54 37.64 -27.31
C GLY A 9 -16.06 38.00 -27.27
N SER A 10 -15.77 39.17 -27.78
CA SER A 10 -14.43 39.75 -28.02
C SER A 10 -13.68 40.11 -26.76
N SER A 11 -12.41 39.99 -26.92
CA SER A 11 -11.25 40.44 -26.14
C SER A 11 -11.34 41.81 -25.50
N LEU A 12 -10.77 41.91 -24.30
CA LEU A 12 -10.14 43.18 -23.88
C LEU A 12 -8.83 42.85 -23.15
N VAL A 13 -7.70 43.11 -23.82
CA VAL A 13 -6.34 43.08 -23.28
C VAL A 13 -6.11 44.43 -22.62
N ILE A 14 -5.89 44.45 -21.31
CA ILE A 14 -5.39 45.65 -20.60
C ILE A 14 -3.95 45.39 -20.21
N LEU A 15 -3.03 46.06 -20.92
CA LEU A 15 -1.64 46.22 -20.55
C LEU A 15 -1.55 47.28 -19.45
N ALA A 16 -1.16 46.89 -18.25
CA ALA A 16 -0.70 47.82 -17.21
C ALA A 16 0.80 47.72 -17.09
N GLN A 17 1.51 48.73 -17.55
CA GLN A 17 2.91 49.03 -17.28
C GLN A 17 2.99 49.66 -15.91
N GLY A 18 3.58 49.02 -14.95
CA GLY A 18 3.91 49.54 -13.60
C GLY A 18 5.40 49.69 -13.42
N ALA A 19 5.79 50.93 -13.20
CA ALA A 19 7.18 51.42 -13.07
C ALA A 19 7.91 50.80 -11.89
N CYS A 20 9.20 50.49 -12.10
CA CYS A 20 10.18 50.20 -11.06
C CYS A 20 10.41 51.44 -10.19
N SER A 21 10.22 51.29 -8.89
CA SER A 21 10.71 52.25 -7.89
C SER A 21 11.75 51.51 -7.03
N ASP A 22 13.01 51.87 -7.21
CA ASP A 22 14.09 51.49 -6.31
C ASP A 22 13.90 52.17 -4.96
N ALA A 23 13.57 51.38 -3.93
CA ALA A 23 13.66 51.83 -2.54
C ALA A 23 14.83 51.14 -1.87
N PRO A 24 15.71 51.88 -1.12
CA PRO A 24 16.84 51.30 -0.43
C PRO A 24 16.38 50.40 0.72
N ALA A 25 17.00 49.23 0.83
CA ALA A 25 16.70 48.24 1.87
C ALA A 25 17.02 48.79 3.27
N PRO A 26 16.13 48.62 4.27
CA PRO A 26 16.46 48.91 5.65
C PRO A 26 17.41 47.86 6.20
N THR A 27 18.58 48.31 6.65
CA THR A 27 19.50 47.52 7.49
C THR A 27 18.87 47.35 8.88
N GLY A 28 18.11 46.27 9.09
CA GLY A 28 17.60 45.87 10.38
C GLY A 28 18.37 44.68 10.94
N PRO A 29 18.42 44.50 12.26
CA PRO A 29 19.25 43.50 12.90
C PRO A 29 18.80 42.08 12.54
N ASN A 30 19.81 41.26 12.36
CA ASN A 30 19.80 39.82 12.10
C ASN A 30 18.57 39.09 12.68
N ARG A 31 17.56 38.85 11.86
CA ARG A 31 16.54 37.85 12.21
C ARG A 31 17.19 36.50 12.03
N ILE A 32 17.52 35.88 13.15
CA ILE A 32 17.76 34.43 13.17
C ILE A 32 16.47 33.77 12.69
N SER A 33 16.46 33.38 11.43
CA SER A 33 15.40 32.49 10.93
C SER A 33 15.42 31.23 11.80
N PRO A 34 14.28 30.81 12.38
CA PRO A 34 14.25 29.52 13.05
C PRO A 34 14.69 28.46 12.03
N PRO A 35 15.48 27.45 12.45
CA PRO A 35 15.85 26.38 11.56
C PRO A 35 14.58 25.82 10.96
N ALA A 36 14.51 25.76 9.63
CA ALA A 36 13.48 25.03 8.95
C ALA A 36 13.48 23.65 9.60
N THR A 37 12.42 23.33 10.33
CA THR A 37 12.18 22.00 10.82
C THR A 37 12.22 21.13 9.57
N ALA A 38 13.35 20.48 9.36
CA ALA A 38 13.50 19.49 8.33
C ALA A 38 12.38 18.49 8.61
N ARG A 39 11.36 18.53 7.78
CA ARG A 39 10.35 17.47 7.72
C ARG A 39 11.16 16.26 7.28
N MET A 40 11.65 15.50 8.26
CA MET A 40 12.20 14.18 8.01
C MET A 40 11.09 13.41 7.29
N THR A 41 11.19 13.33 5.99
CA THR A 41 10.58 12.25 5.24
C THR A 41 11.24 11.00 5.81
N ARG A 42 10.60 10.36 6.79
CA ARG A 42 11.00 9.04 7.25
C ARG A 42 10.76 8.12 6.06
N THR A 43 11.80 7.88 5.29
CA THR A 43 11.82 6.75 4.38
C THR A 43 11.78 5.53 5.28
N SER A 44 10.83 4.65 5.10
CA SER A 44 10.80 3.39 5.83
C SER A 44 12.06 2.62 5.43
N ASP A 45 12.97 2.43 6.38
CA ASP A 45 14.23 1.72 6.12
C ASP A 45 13.99 0.22 5.91
N HIS A 46 12.78 -0.25 6.27
CA HIS A 46 12.39 -1.66 6.22
C HIS A 46 11.13 -1.83 5.38
N VAL A 47 11.24 -2.65 4.33
CA VAL A 47 10.13 -2.91 3.41
C VAL A 47 9.85 -4.40 3.35
N VAL A 48 8.59 -4.77 3.60
CA VAL A 48 8.06 -6.11 3.36
C VAL A 48 7.51 -6.16 1.94
N SER A 49 8.05 -7.00 1.08
CA SER A 49 7.51 -7.23 -0.25
C SER A 49 6.31 -8.18 -0.17
N MET A 50 5.19 -7.79 -0.75
CA MET A 50 4.05 -8.67 -0.99
C MET A 50 4.24 -9.29 -2.36
N LEU A 51 4.33 -10.61 -2.42
CA LEU A 51 4.68 -11.37 -3.60
C LEU A 51 3.55 -12.32 -3.98
N ASP A 52 3.29 -12.38 -5.26
CA ASP A 52 2.54 -13.42 -5.92
C ASP A 52 3.08 -13.65 -7.33
N ALA A 53 2.68 -14.75 -7.95
CA ALA A 53 3.05 -15.08 -9.30
C ALA A 53 1.83 -15.51 -10.14
N CYS A 54 0.72 -14.79 -10.02
CA CYS A 54 -0.50 -15.07 -10.76
C CYS A 54 -0.26 -15.02 -12.29
N ASP A 55 -0.95 -15.85 -13.05
CA ASP A 55 -1.02 -15.80 -14.52
C ASP A 55 -2.29 -15.06 -14.96
N GLY A 56 -2.13 -13.83 -15.42
CA GLY A 56 -3.22 -12.92 -15.76
C GLY A 56 -4.32 -13.53 -16.63
N PRO A 57 -4.01 -14.17 -17.78
CA PRO A 57 -5.04 -14.76 -18.62
C PRO A 57 -5.91 -15.80 -17.91
N THR A 58 -5.32 -16.66 -17.08
CA THR A 58 -6.08 -17.73 -16.39
C THR A 58 -6.85 -17.23 -15.16
N PHE A 59 -6.35 -16.17 -14.49
CA PHE A 59 -7.05 -15.50 -13.39
C PHE A 59 -8.19 -14.62 -13.91
N ALA A 60 -7.98 -13.88 -15.00
CA ALA A 60 -9.02 -13.06 -15.63
C ALA A 60 -10.21 -13.91 -16.13
N ALA A 61 -9.98 -15.17 -16.53
CA ALA A 61 -11.04 -16.11 -16.89
C ALA A 61 -11.96 -16.46 -15.68
N GLN A 62 -11.54 -16.14 -14.46
CA GLN A 62 -12.30 -16.27 -13.21
C GLN A 62 -12.75 -14.91 -12.65
N ALA A 63 -12.67 -13.85 -13.44
CA ALA A 63 -12.94 -12.47 -13.03
C ALA A 63 -12.07 -12.00 -11.85
N ILE A 64 -10.82 -12.47 -11.79
CA ILE A 64 -9.81 -12.06 -10.80
C ILE A 64 -8.75 -11.23 -11.52
N ASP A 65 -8.52 -10.02 -11.03
CA ASP A 65 -7.52 -9.13 -11.60
C ASP A 65 -6.10 -9.60 -11.24
N CYS A 66 -5.27 -9.75 -12.26
CA CYS A 66 -3.85 -10.05 -12.15
C CYS A 66 -3.10 -9.29 -13.25
N SER A 67 -2.22 -8.39 -12.88
CA SER A 67 -1.48 -7.52 -13.81
C SER A 67 -0.27 -8.20 -14.44
N ARG A 68 0.02 -9.48 -14.11
CA ARG A 68 1.17 -10.23 -14.61
C ARG A 68 0.81 -11.10 -15.82
N THR A 69 1.84 -11.49 -16.57
CA THR A 69 1.72 -12.48 -17.64
C THR A 69 2.69 -13.63 -17.36
N GLY A 70 2.19 -14.85 -17.48
CA GLY A 70 2.94 -16.05 -17.10
C GLY A 70 3.03 -16.22 -15.57
N GLY A 71 3.41 -17.38 -15.14
CA GLY A 71 3.49 -17.72 -13.71
C GLY A 71 2.57 -18.89 -13.36
N VAL A 72 1.99 -18.86 -12.16
CA VAL A 72 1.09 -19.90 -11.65
C VAL A 72 -0.29 -19.74 -12.26
N LYS A 73 -0.73 -20.74 -13.02
CA LYS A 73 -2.09 -20.76 -13.59
C LYS A 73 -3.13 -20.95 -12.49
N PHE A 74 -4.33 -20.39 -12.68
CA PHE A 74 -5.40 -20.47 -11.69
C PHE A 74 -5.70 -21.89 -11.20
N GLN A 75 -5.76 -22.87 -12.10
CA GLN A 75 -5.99 -24.26 -11.72
C GLN A 75 -4.86 -24.85 -10.86
N GLN A 76 -3.62 -24.45 -11.12
CA GLN A 76 -2.46 -24.85 -10.32
C GLN A 76 -2.53 -24.19 -8.93
N PHE A 77 -2.86 -22.88 -8.87
CA PHE A 77 -3.10 -22.17 -7.62
C PHE A 77 -4.13 -22.89 -6.72
N ILE A 78 -5.30 -23.21 -7.27
CA ILE A 78 -6.35 -23.92 -6.52
C ILE A 78 -5.89 -25.31 -6.09
N SER A 79 -5.17 -26.04 -6.96
CA SER A 79 -4.68 -27.38 -6.64
C SER A 79 -3.66 -27.35 -5.50
N GLU A 80 -2.74 -26.40 -5.52
CA GLU A 80 -1.72 -26.24 -4.46
C GLU A 80 -2.37 -25.80 -3.14
N LEU A 81 -3.26 -24.81 -3.19
CA LEU A 81 -3.98 -24.32 -2.02
C LEU A 81 -4.81 -25.43 -1.37
N SER A 82 -5.54 -26.21 -2.16
CA SER A 82 -6.36 -27.32 -1.66
C SER A 82 -5.53 -28.45 -1.03
N ALA A 83 -4.32 -28.69 -1.57
CA ALA A 83 -3.45 -29.76 -1.09
C ALA A 83 -2.63 -29.37 0.15
N ARG A 84 -2.26 -28.09 0.28
CA ARG A 84 -1.27 -27.62 1.27
C ARG A 84 -1.81 -26.55 2.22
N GLY A 85 -2.95 -25.94 1.93
CA GLY A 85 -3.49 -24.79 2.64
C GLY A 85 -2.71 -23.48 2.39
N THR A 86 -1.72 -23.53 1.53
CA THR A 86 -0.86 -22.39 1.13
C THR A 86 -0.48 -22.52 -0.34
N VAL A 87 -0.12 -21.39 -0.96
CA VAL A 87 0.54 -21.35 -2.27
C VAL A 87 1.86 -20.62 -2.12
N ASP A 88 2.97 -21.29 -2.35
CA ASP A 88 4.31 -20.79 -2.01
C ASP A 88 4.67 -19.49 -2.72
N ALA A 89 4.14 -19.26 -3.91
CA ALA A 89 4.37 -18.03 -4.66
C ALA A 89 3.63 -16.81 -4.08
N TRP A 90 2.65 -17.01 -3.18
CA TRP A 90 1.94 -15.95 -2.46
C TRP A 90 2.48 -15.83 -1.03
N HIS A 91 3.36 -14.89 -0.80
CA HIS A 91 4.00 -14.71 0.52
C HIS A 91 4.49 -13.28 0.75
N PHE A 92 4.76 -12.97 2.00
CA PHE A 92 5.49 -11.76 2.40
C PHE A 92 7.00 -12.07 2.50
N ALA A 93 7.85 -11.13 2.05
CA ALA A 93 9.30 -11.24 2.12
C ALA A 93 9.96 -9.90 2.55
N PRO A 94 10.68 -9.88 3.69
CA PRO A 94 10.80 -10.96 4.66
C PRO A 94 9.48 -11.22 5.40
N ASN A 95 9.23 -12.45 5.82
CA ASN A 95 8.09 -12.82 6.65
C ASN A 95 8.41 -12.78 8.17
N ASN A 96 9.65 -12.47 8.52
CA ASN A 96 10.09 -12.15 9.85
C ASN A 96 10.95 -10.90 9.80
N LEU A 97 10.52 -9.87 10.48
CA LEU A 97 11.19 -8.58 10.54
C LEU A 97 11.56 -8.28 12.01
N VAL A 98 12.77 -7.82 12.24
CA VAL A 98 13.23 -7.39 13.57
C VAL A 98 13.53 -5.90 13.49
N LEU A 99 12.84 -5.11 14.31
CA LEU A 99 12.96 -3.66 14.38
C LEU A 99 13.40 -3.21 15.77
N GLN A 100 14.00 -2.03 15.82
CA GLN A 100 14.17 -1.29 17.06
C GLN A 100 12.97 -0.35 17.24
N LEU A 101 12.64 -0.07 18.50
CA LEU A 101 11.58 0.88 18.84
C LEU A 101 11.79 2.21 18.11
N GLY A 102 10.73 2.72 17.45
CA GLY A 102 10.74 3.94 16.70
C GLY A 102 11.20 3.81 15.23
N GLN A 103 11.62 2.63 14.78
CA GLN A 103 11.90 2.41 13.35
C GLN A 103 10.61 2.35 12.55
N ALA A 104 10.67 2.86 11.33
CA ALA A 104 9.55 2.83 10.41
C ALA A 104 9.68 1.64 9.44
N PHE A 105 8.55 1.06 9.05
CA PHE A 105 8.47 0.03 8.04
C PHE A 105 7.21 0.18 7.19
N SER A 106 7.17 -0.50 6.06
CA SER A 106 6.01 -0.49 5.16
C SER A 106 5.97 -1.79 4.36
N ALA A 107 4.86 -2.04 3.67
CA ALA A 107 4.76 -3.11 2.71
C ALA A 107 4.67 -2.55 1.29
N PHE A 108 5.27 -3.25 0.32
CA PHE A 108 5.23 -2.88 -1.10
C PHE A 108 4.75 -4.08 -1.94
N ASN A 109 3.72 -3.87 -2.74
CA ASN A 109 3.17 -4.92 -3.59
C ASN A 109 3.99 -5.10 -4.87
N ARG A 110 4.76 -6.18 -4.94
CA ARG A 110 5.53 -6.61 -6.11
C ARG A 110 4.81 -7.70 -6.91
N GLY A 111 3.66 -8.13 -6.42
CA GLY A 111 2.82 -9.13 -7.07
C GLY A 111 1.98 -8.58 -8.22
N GLY A 112 1.09 -9.39 -8.72
CA GLY A 112 0.15 -9.05 -9.80
C GLY A 112 -1.29 -8.86 -9.33
N GLU A 113 -1.62 -9.31 -8.12
CA GLU A 113 -2.92 -9.14 -7.49
C GLU A 113 -2.91 -8.03 -6.44
N THR A 114 -4.09 -7.60 -6.04
CA THR A 114 -4.24 -6.72 -4.87
C THR A 114 -4.01 -7.52 -3.59
N HIS A 115 -3.29 -6.93 -2.64
CA HIS A 115 -3.05 -7.48 -1.31
C HIS A 115 -3.48 -6.51 -0.21
N THR A 116 -3.47 -6.98 1.04
CA THR A 116 -3.48 -6.13 2.23
C THR A 116 -2.28 -6.46 3.10
N PHE A 117 -1.87 -5.53 3.94
CA PHE A 117 -0.85 -5.73 4.96
C PHE A 117 -1.44 -5.24 6.28
N THR A 118 -2.18 -6.12 6.93
CA THR A 118 -3.06 -5.78 8.05
C THR A 118 -2.50 -6.36 9.33
N GLU A 119 -2.27 -5.51 10.33
CA GLU A 119 -1.96 -5.97 11.68
C GLU A 119 -3.18 -6.68 12.27
N VAL A 120 -2.96 -7.83 12.90
CA VAL A 120 -3.98 -8.65 13.52
C VAL A 120 -3.53 -9.13 14.90
N LYS A 121 -4.44 -9.21 15.84
CA LYS A 121 -4.16 -9.77 17.16
C LYS A 121 -3.85 -11.26 17.12
N GLN A 122 -4.44 -11.95 16.15
CA GLN A 122 -4.25 -13.38 15.92
C GLN A 122 -4.47 -13.70 14.46
N PHE A 123 -3.60 -14.53 13.89
CA PHE A 123 -3.80 -15.04 12.54
C PHE A 123 -5.13 -15.78 12.40
N GLY A 124 -5.85 -15.48 11.33
CA GLY A 124 -7.15 -16.06 11.04
C GLY A 124 -7.40 -16.15 9.54
N GLY A 125 -8.65 -16.32 9.16
CA GLY A 125 -9.11 -16.16 7.78
C GLY A 125 -9.15 -14.70 7.36
N GLY A 126 -9.40 -14.49 6.09
CA GLY A 126 -9.58 -13.18 5.48
C GLY A 126 -11.03 -12.94 5.05
N ILE A 127 -11.19 -12.04 4.09
CA ILE A 127 -12.51 -11.63 3.56
C ILE A 127 -13.04 -12.52 2.43
N VAL A 128 -12.23 -13.47 1.92
CA VAL A 128 -12.60 -14.35 0.80
C VAL A 128 -12.94 -15.74 1.33
N PRO A 129 -14.24 -16.10 1.46
CA PRO A 129 -14.66 -17.33 2.15
C PRO A 129 -14.09 -18.62 1.56
N ILE A 130 -14.00 -18.71 0.22
CA ILE A 130 -13.43 -19.90 -0.43
C ILE A 130 -11.93 -20.07 -0.15
N LEU A 131 -11.17 -18.97 -0.07
CA LEU A 131 -9.76 -19.04 0.28
C LEU A 131 -9.57 -19.39 1.75
N ASN A 132 -10.45 -18.92 2.64
CA ASN A 132 -10.48 -19.35 4.04
C ASN A 132 -10.69 -20.85 4.16
N GLN A 133 -11.65 -21.39 3.42
CA GLN A 133 -11.96 -22.82 3.43
C GLN A 133 -10.79 -23.66 2.93
N LEU A 134 -10.22 -23.31 1.78
CA LEU A 134 -9.14 -24.07 1.16
C LEU A 134 -7.83 -23.98 1.96
N SER A 135 -7.58 -22.88 2.64
CA SER A 135 -6.39 -22.69 3.48
C SER A 135 -6.57 -23.19 4.93
N GLY A 136 -7.75 -23.67 5.30
CA GLY A 136 -8.05 -24.09 6.67
C GLY A 136 -8.20 -22.94 7.69
N ASN A 137 -8.22 -21.69 7.26
CA ASN A 137 -8.36 -20.50 8.09
C ASN A 137 -9.83 -20.07 8.17
N LEU A 138 -10.68 -20.88 8.76
CA LEU A 138 -12.14 -20.77 8.65
C LEU A 138 -12.74 -19.51 9.28
N ILE A 139 -12.13 -19.01 10.37
CA ILE A 139 -12.61 -17.85 11.12
C ILE A 139 -11.82 -16.63 10.71
N PRO A 140 -12.45 -15.61 10.08
CA PRO A 140 -11.74 -14.36 9.74
C PRO A 140 -11.14 -13.69 10.97
N ALA A 141 -9.94 -13.12 10.83
CA ALA A 141 -9.41 -12.19 11.82
C ALA A 141 -10.35 -10.98 11.93
N ALA A 142 -10.55 -10.48 13.13
CA ALA A 142 -11.51 -9.39 13.37
C ALA A 142 -11.14 -8.13 12.58
N GLU A 143 -9.86 -7.85 12.48
CA GLU A 143 -9.30 -6.71 11.78
C GLU A 143 -9.54 -6.80 10.27
N CYS A 144 -9.54 -8.01 9.70
CA CYS A 144 -9.89 -8.23 8.29
C CYS A 144 -11.36 -7.89 7.97
N LEU A 145 -12.24 -7.89 8.94
CA LEU A 145 -13.65 -7.50 8.75
C LEU A 145 -13.88 -5.99 8.87
N ALA A 146 -12.85 -5.22 9.24
CA ALA A 146 -12.90 -3.78 9.45
C ALA A 146 -12.13 -2.97 8.40
N LEU A 147 -11.73 -3.59 7.28
CA LEU A 147 -10.93 -2.95 6.23
C LEU A 147 -11.65 -1.76 5.58
N GLY A 148 -10.91 -0.68 5.36
CA GLY A 148 -11.30 0.44 4.53
C GLY A 148 -10.70 0.35 3.12
N PRO A 149 -11.08 1.27 2.21
CA PRO A 149 -10.55 1.27 0.83
C PRO A 149 -9.02 1.41 0.72
N THR A 150 -8.40 2.09 1.67
CA THR A 150 -6.94 2.35 1.70
C THR A 150 -6.12 1.14 2.13
N ASP A 151 -6.74 0.12 2.72
CA ASP A 151 -6.06 -1.10 3.14
C ASP A 151 -5.74 -2.04 1.96
N PHE A 152 -6.40 -1.80 0.82
CA PHE A 152 -6.18 -2.58 -0.40
C PHE A 152 -5.04 -1.99 -1.22
N ILE A 153 -3.94 -2.71 -1.32
CA ILE A 153 -2.70 -2.28 -1.96
C ILE A 153 -2.61 -2.91 -3.35
N PRO A 154 -2.84 -2.15 -4.42
CA PRO A 154 -2.77 -2.66 -5.79
C PRO A 154 -1.32 -3.00 -6.18
N PRO A 155 -1.12 -3.75 -7.29
CA PRO A 155 0.21 -3.98 -7.85
C PRO A 155 1.01 -2.69 -8.03
N GLY A 156 2.24 -2.66 -7.51
CA GLY A 156 3.11 -1.48 -7.52
C GLY A 156 2.80 -0.43 -6.45
N GLY A 157 1.77 -0.66 -5.63
CA GLY A 157 1.42 0.21 -4.49
C GLY A 157 2.18 -0.13 -3.22
N SER A 158 2.11 0.77 -2.25
CA SER A 158 2.66 0.58 -0.88
C SER A 158 1.58 0.80 0.16
N SER A 159 1.73 0.15 1.31
CA SER A 159 1.02 0.59 2.52
C SER A 159 1.53 1.96 2.97
N ASP A 160 0.78 2.60 3.85
CA ASP A 160 1.34 3.68 4.66
C ASP A 160 2.53 3.15 5.49
N SER A 161 3.41 4.08 5.88
CA SER A 161 4.52 3.74 6.76
C SER A 161 4.02 3.58 8.19
N ASP A 162 4.26 2.42 8.75
CA ASP A 162 4.00 2.14 10.16
C ASP A 162 5.25 2.38 11.00
N ILE A 163 5.08 2.58 12.30
CA ILE A 163 6.17 2.81 13.25
C ILE A 163 6.07 1.76 14.33
N ALA A 164 7.18 1.05 14.55
CA ALA A 164 7.34 0.14 15.65
C ALA A 164 7.35 0.92 16.97
N ASP A 165 6.18 1.22 17.55
CA ASP A 165 6.01 2.11 18.69
C ASP A 165 5.85 1.36 20.03
N GLU A 166 5.60 0.06 19.98
CA GLU A 166 5.52 -0.81 21.17
C GLU A 166 6.52 -1.97 21.08
N GLN A 167 7.17 -2.27 22.20
CA GLN A 167 8.02 -3.45 22.31
C GLN A 167 7.17 -4.72 22.33
N GLY A 168 7.49 -5.68 21.50
CA GLY A 168 6.72 -6.93 21.45
C GLY A 168 6.79 -7.64 20.12
N THR A 169 5.72 -8.35 19.83
CA THR A 169 5.53 -9.07 18.57
C THR A 169 4.19 -8.64 17.97
N GLU A 170 4.27 -8.13 16.75
CA GLU A 170 3.14 -7.75 15.92
C GLU A 170 2.95 -8.77 14.82
N LEU A 171 1.69 -9.09 14.51
CA LEU A 171 1.33 -10.07 13.50
C LEU A 171 0.65 -9.37 12.32
N TYR A 172 1.15 -9.60 11.12
CA TYR A 172 0.58 -9.04 9.89
C TYR A 172 0.13 -10.14 8.96
N GLN A 173 -1.06 -9.99 8.38
CA GLN A 173 -1.55 -10.93 7.36
C GLN A 173 -2.18 -10.20 6.17
N CYS A 174 -2.24 -10.89 5.01
CA CYS A 174 -3.10 -10.48 3.91
C CYS A 174 -4.53 -10.96 4.18
N CYS A 175 -5.48 -10.04 4.21
CA CYS A 175 -6.89 -10.36 4.42
C CYS A 175 -7.58 -10.95 3.18
N ILE A 176 -6.91 -10.97 2.02
CA ILE A 176 -7.37 -11.68 0.81
C ILE A 176 -6.83 -13.11 0.82
N HIS A 177 -5.52 -13.26 1.09
CA HIS A 177 -4.76 -14.51 1.05
C HIS A 177 -4.25 -14.86 2.45
N PRO A 178 -5.05 -15.47 3.33
CA PRO A 178 -4.80 -15.51 4.78
C PRO A 178 -3.59 -16.36 5.21
N TRP A 179 -2.96 -17.06 4.29
CA TRP A 179 -1.68 -17.75 4.52
C TRP A 179 -0.45 -16.84 4.31
N MET A 180 -0.60 -15.67 3.65
CA MET A 180 0.45 -14.67 3.57
C MET A 180 0.55 -13.95 4.91
N ARG A 181 1.60 -14.25 5.67
CA ARG A 181 1.79 -13.81 7.06
C ARG A 181 3.19 -13.29 7.29
N ALA A 182 3.30 -12.28 8.13
CA ALA A 182 4.57 -11.79 8.63
C ALA A 182 4.50 -11.57 10.14
N VAL A 183 5.67 -11.66 10.77
CA VAL A 183 5.88 -11.40 12.19
C VAL A 183 6.89 -10.26 12.30
N VAL A 184 6.51 -9.18 12.96
CA VAL A 184 7.40 -8.07 13.28
C VAL A 184 7.75 -8.15 14.77
N THR A 185 9.03 -8.25 15.08
CA THR A 185 9.54 -8.26 16.46
C THR A 185 10.20 -6.93 16.75
N VAL A 186 9.62 -6.17 17.67
CA VAL A 186 10.13 -4.86 18.11
C VAL A 186 10.94 -5.03 19.38
N LYS A 187 12.20 -4.63 19.33
CA LYS A 187 13.15 -4.70 20.43
C LYS A 187 13.41 -3.32 21.01
N HIS A 188 13.76 -3.29 22.28
CA HIS A 188 14.32 -2.09 22.91
C HIS A 188 15.68 -1.79 22.24
N GLY A 189 15.90 -0.51 21.87
CA GLY A 189 17.20 -0.04 21.35
C GLY A 189 18.25 0.12 22.45
#